data_994c3fe01fd5863da7d0f0ae9d529a13
#
_entry.id   994c3fe01fd5863da7d0f0ae9d529a13
#
_cell.length_a   1.000
_cell.length_b   1.000
_cell.length_c   1.000
_cell.angle_alpha   90.00
_cell.angle_beta   90.00
_cell.angle_gamma   90.00
#
_symmetry.space_group_name_H-M   'P 1'
#
loop_
_entity.id
_entity.type
_entity.pdbx_description
1 polymer ?
#
loop_
_entity_poly.entity_id
_entity_poly.type
_entity_poly.pdbx_seq_one_letter_code
_entity_poly.pdbx_strand_id
1 'polypeptide(L)'
;MTPTVGYLEERFDTFNRMCFDGALPRIPIKLSHARSFVGRLQYRPVRDWRGRVVRHEDFVLRISTRFDLPEAEVEDTLIHEMIHYWIAFNGIRDTSTHGRVFRAKMKEINTEYGRHLTISHKSTPEELDRDTRILPHYFCVSQLADGRTALTVAASTRIRAIQRTFKWSPSVRSTAWYSSTDPWFNRFPRCRTPKLFPVDPVELAPHLEGASPLR
;
A
#
# COMPACT_ATOMS: atom_id res chain seq x y z
N MET A 1 -5.92 6.08 15.59
CA MET A 1 -4.99 6.03 16.76
C MET A 1 -3.56 5.74 16.31
N THR A 2 -2.55 6.20 17.05
CA THR A 2 -1.16 5.78 16.82
C THR A 2 -0.85 4.62 17.77
N PRO A 3 -0.68 3.38 17.29
CA PRO A 3 -0.45 2.23 18.16
C PRO A 3 0.93 2.31 18.82
N THR A 4 1.06 1.73 20.01
CA THR A 4 2.35 1.47 20.67
C THR A 4 2.77 0.02 20.44
N VAL A 5 4.08 -0.28 20.63
CA VAL A 5 4.57 -1.67 20.53
C VAL A 5 3.88 -2.55 21.59
N GLY A 6 3.76 -2.09 22.83
CA GLY A 6 3.10 -2.85 23.90
C GLY A 6 1.64 -3.17 23.58
N TYR A 7 0.88 -2.21 23.02
CA TYR A 7 -0.48 -2.44 22.55
C TYR A 7 -0.54 -3.55 21.48
N LEU A 8 0.34 -3.47 20.50
CA LEU A 8 0.37 -4.46 19.40
C LEU A 8 0.79 -5.86 19.90
N GLU A 9 1.68 -5.96 20.85
CA GLU A 9 2.09 -7.24 21.48
C GLU A 9 0.93 -7.87 22.27
N GLU A 10 0.18 -7.08 23.04
CA GLU A 10 -1.02 -7.54 23.73
C GLU A 10 -2.10 -8.02 22.75
N ARG A 11 -2.34 -7.27 21.69
CA ARG A 11 -3.29 -7.64 20.64
C ARG A 11 -2.83 -8.87 19.85
N PHE A 12 -1.53 -9.01 19.58
CA PHE A 12 -0.97 -10.20 18.98
C PHE A 12 -1.30 -11.46 19.82
N ASP A 13 -1.07 -11.43 21.13
CA ASP A 13 -1.37 -12.57 21.98
C ASP A 13 -2.87 -12.90 22.02
N THR A 14 -3.71 -11.87 22.01
CA THR A 14 -5.16 -12.04 21.99
C THR A 14 -5.61 -12.70 20.67
N PHE A 15 -5.17 -12.17 19.54
CA PHE A 15 -5.54 -12.72 18.22
C PHE A 15 -4.87 -14.06 17.93
N ASN A 16 -3.69 -14.31 18.51
CA ASN A 16 -3.04 -15.62 18.39
C ASN A 16 -3.91 -16.70 19.02
N ARG A 17 -4.40 -16.48 20.25
CA ARG A 17 -5.33 -17.40 20.91
C ARG A 17 -6.66 -17.53 20.16
N MET A 18 -7.17 -16.41 19.66
CA MET A 18 -8.51 -16.34 19.08
C MET A 18 -8.56 -16.94 17.68
N CYS A 19 -7.58 -16.63 16.81
CA CYS A 19 -7.61 -16.93 15.39
C CYS A 19 -6.62 -18.02 14.95
N PHE A 20 -5.65 -18.38 15.81
CA PHE A 20 -4.54 -19.28 15.46
C PHE A 20 -4.26 -20.33 16.56
N ASP A 21 -5.20 -20.58 17.45
CA ASP A 21 -5.12 -21.57 18.54
C ASP A 21 -3.89 -21.43 19.47
N GLY A 22 -3.36 -20.21 19.56
CA GLY A 22 -2.14 -19.92 20.30
C GLY A 22 -0.86 -20.51 19.69
N ALA A 23 -0.92 -21.01 18.45
CA ALA A 23 0.17 -21.76 17.83
C ALA A 23 1.32 -20.88 17.30
N LEU A 24 1.17 -19.56 17.25
CA LEU A 24 2.20 -18.69 16.73
C LEU A 24 3.16 -18.22 17.85
N PRO A 25 4.48 -18.50 17.74
CA PRO A 25 5.47 -17.92 18.63
C PRO A 25 5.45 -16.40 18.56
N ARG A 26 5.76 -15.71 19.67
CA ARG A 26 5.96 -14.27 19.65
C ARG A 26 7.14 -13.90 18.75
N ILE A 27 6.97 -12.86 17.97
CA ILE A 27 8.00 -12.28 17.10
C ILE A 27 8.16 -10.78 17.39
N PRO A 28 9.32 -10.17 17.11
CA PRO A 28 9.49 -8.74 17.27
C PRO A 28 8.46 -7.95 16.46
N ILE A 29 7.75 -7.03 17.11
CA ILE A 29 6.86 -6.06 16.48
C ILE A 29 7.54 -4.70 16.50
N LYS A 30 7.61 -4.04 15.34
CA LYS A 30 8.27 -2.74 15.18
C LYS A 30 7.34 -1.73 14.53
N LEU A 31 7.37 -0.52 15.04
CA LEU A 31 6.70 0.61 14.40
C LEU A 31 7.53 1.12 13.22
N SER A 32 6.85 1.65 12.22
CA SER A 32 7.46 2.19 11.00
C SER A 32 6.74 3.47 10.58
N HIS A 33 7.43 4.39 9.94
CA HIS A 33 6.83 5.54 9.26
C HIS A 33 6.71 5.33 7.74
N ALA A 34 6.66 4.07 7.30
CA ALA A 34 6.56 3.73 5.89
C ALA A 34 5.24 4.20 5.29
N ARG A 35 5.29 4.64 4.02
CA ARG A 35 4.13 5.07 3.22
C ARG A 35 3.64 3.98 2.29
N SER A 36 4.47 3.01 2.01
CA SER A 36 4.21 1.98 1.01
C SER A 36 3.42 0.79 1.54
N PHE A 37 3.17 0.75 2.86
CA PHE A 37 2.39 -0.30 3.50
C PHE A 37 1.82 0.20 4.84
N VAL A 38 0.71 -0.37 5.25
CA VAL A 38 0.12 -0.20 6.60
C VAL A 38 0.68 -1.25 7.54
N GLY A 39 0.69 -2.51 7.13
CA GLY A 39 1.35 -3.63 7.77
C GLY A 39 2.36 -4.30 6.84
N ARG A 40 3.34 -5.00 7.42
CA ARG A 40 4.29 -5.80 6.68
C ARG A 40 4.95 -6.85 7.55
N LEU A 41 4.87 -8.12 7.14
CA LEU A 41 5.71 -9.18 7.66
C LEU A 41 7.03 -9.24 6.89
N GLN A 42 8.13 -9.33 7.62
CA GLN A 42 9.48 -9.57 7.08
C GLN A 42 10.02 -10.87 7.63
N TYR A 43 10.70 -11.64 6.83
CA TYR A 43 11.38 -12.87 7.22
C TYR A 43 12.50 -13.22 6.24
N ARG A 44 13.39 -14.10 6.65
CA ARG A 44 14.50 -14.59 5.84
C ARG A 44 14.24 -16.04 5.43
N PRO A 45 14.28 -16.39 4.11
CA PRO A 45 14.23 -17.78 3.69
C PRO A 45 15.54 -18.50 3.99
N VAL A 46 15.47 -19.66 4.60
CA VAL A 46 16.58 -20.59 4.75
C VAL A 46 16.51 -21.60 3.61
N ARG A 47 17.62 -21.77 2.93
CA ARG A 47 17.72 -22.63 1.75
C ARG A 47 18.59 -23.84 2.03
N ASP A 48 18.24 -24.99 1.44
CA ASP A 48 19.10 -26.15 1.40
C ASP A 48 20.26 -25.97 0.41
N TRP A 49 21.14 -26.97 0.33
CA TRP A 49 22.27 -26.99 -0.58
C TRP A 49 21.88 -26.98 -2.08
N ARG A 50 20.62 -27.28 -2.41
CA ARG A 50 20.03 -27.18 -3.77
C ARG A 50 19.35 -25.85 -4.03
N GLY A 51 19.43 -24.89 -3.09
CA GLY A 51 18.79 -23.58 -3.19
C GLY A 51 17.29 -23.57 -2.93
N ARG A 52 16.68 -24.68 -2.49
CA ARG A 52 15.26 -24.76 -2.18
C ARG A 52 15.00 -24.17 -0.80
N VAL A 53 13.95 -23.37 -0.67
CA VAL A 53 13.52 -22.84 0.63
C VAL A 53 12.97 -23.99 1.47
N VAL A 54 13.58 -24.23 2.63
CA VAL A 54 13.21 -25.30 3.58
C VAL A 54 12.45 -24.78 4.78
N ARG A 55 12.69 -23.51 5.18
CA ARG A 55 11.94 -22.82 6.24
C ARG A 55 12.17 -21.32 6.15
N HIS A 56 11.43 -20.57 6.97
CA HIS A 56 11.61 -19.14 7.13
C HIS A 56 12.03 -18.83 8.57
N GLU A 57 12.89 -17.82 8.75
CA GLU A 57 13.42 -17.38 10.04
C GLU A 57 13.44 -15.85 10.11
N ASP A 58 13.82 -15.31 11.28
CA ASP A 58 14.01 -13.87 11.51
C ASP A 58 12.73 -13.08 11.20
N PHE A 59 11.59 -13.61 11.64
CA PHE A 59 10.31 -12.94 11.46
C PHE A 59 10.26 -11.63 12.24
N VAL A 60 9.82 -10.57 11.57
CA VAL A 60 9.57 -9.24 12.16
C VAL A 60 8.28 -8.68 11.57
N LEU A 61 7.35 -8.32 12.42
CA LEU A 61 6.11 -7.66 12.03
C LEU A 61 6.30 -6.14 12.13
N ARG A 62 5.90 -5.39 11.11
CA ARG A 62 5.97 -3.93 11.10
C ARG A 62 4.60 -3.34 10.87
N ILE A 63 4.20 -2.38 11.71
CA ILE A 63 2.98 -1.59 11.55
C ILE A 63 3.38 -0.14 11.31
N SER A 64 2.79 0.47 10.30
CA SER A 64 3.04 1.87 9.99
C SER A 64 2.21 2.77 10.91
N THR A 65 2.89 3.73 11.54
CA THR A 65 2.26 4.82 12.30
C THR A 65 2.04 6.06 11.45
N ARG A 66 2.27 5.94 10.14
CA ARG A 66 2.08 7.03 9.18
C ARG A 66 0.61 7.40 9.03
N PHE A 67 -0.26 6.39 9.11
CA PHE A 67 -1.68 6.52 8.94
C PHE A 67 -2.33 6.57 10.33
N ASP A 68 -3.20 7.57 10.54
CA ASP A 68 -4.00 7.67 11.75
C ASP A 68 -5.28 6.85 11.57
N LEU A 69 -5.15 5.53 11.69
CA LEU A 69 -6.24 4.60 11.47
C LEU A 69 -7.12 4.44 12.72
N PRO A 70 -8.41 4.13 12.56
CA PRO A 70 -9.24 3.60 13.63
C PRO A 70 -8.61 2.37 14.29
N GLU A 71 -8.88 2.15 15.57
CA GLU A 71 -8.33 1.01 16.32
C GLU A 71 -8.64 -0.32 15.63
N ALA A 72 -9.88 -0.51 15.18
CA ALA A 72 -10.30 -1.73 14.48
C ALA A 72 -9.48 -2.00 13.21
N GLU A 73 -9.09 -0.96 12.46
CA GLU A 73 -8.28 -1.12 11.25
C GLU A 73 -6.81 -1.42 11.56
N VAL A 74 -6.27 -0.88 12.66
CA VAL A 74 -4.94 -1.26 13.16
C VAL A 74 -4.92 -2.74 13.55
N GLU A 75 -5.95 -3.20 14.25
CA GLU A 75 -6.12 -4.59 14.63
C GLU A 75 -6.30 -5.51 13.41
N ASP A 76 -7.14 -5.13 12.45
CA ASP A 76 -7.34 -5.88 11.20
C ASP A 76 -6.05 -5.97 10.39
N THR A 77 -5.24 -4.90 10.38
CA THR A 77 -3.90 -4.92 9.77
C THR A 77 -2.98 -5.91 10.51
N LEU A 78 -2.99 -5.91 11.83
CA LEU A 78 -2.19 -6.84 12.63
C LEU A 78 -2.57 -8.29 12.32
N ILE A 79 -3.86 -8.61 12.31
CA ILE A 79 -4.37 -9.96 11.99
C ILE A 79 -3.98 -10.35 10.56
N HIS A 80 -4.07 -9.42 9.59
CA HIS A 80 -3.64 -9.64 8.21
C HIS A 80 -2.17 -10.10 8.14
N GLU A 81 -1.28 -9.42 8.84
CA GLU A 81 0.14 -9.79 8.89
C GLU A 81 0.36 -11.10 9.68
N MET A 82 -0.49 -11.39 10.67
CA MET A 82 -0.46 -12.67 11.38
C MET A 82 -0.88 -13.85 10.48
N ILE A 83 -1.80 -13.66 9.52
CA ILE A 83 -2.10 -14.70 8.51
C ILE A 83 -0.87 -14.98 7.65
N HIS A 84 -0.15 -13.94 7.20
CA HIS A 84 1.12 -14.12 6.48
C HIS A 84 2.15 -14.88 7.33
N TYR A 85 2.24 -14.52 8.63
CA TYR A 85 3.13 -15.19 9.56
C TYR A 85 2.75 -16.68 9.74
N TRP A 86 1.47 -16.98 9.93
CA TRP A 86 0.97 -18.34 10.06
C TRP A 86 1.31 -19.20 8.82
N ILE A 87 1.11 -18.67 7.62
CA ILE A 87 1.44 -19.35 6.35
C ILE A 87 2.95 -19.62 6.27
N ALA A 88 3.77 -18.59 6.50
CA ALA A 88 5.22 -18.70 6.35
C ALA A 88 5.87 -19.56 7.45
N PHE A 89 5.40 -19.47 8.69
CA PHE A 89 5.89 -20.23 9.84
C PHE A 89 5.61 -21.73 9.69
N ASN A 90 4.43 -22.09 9.22
CA ASN A 90 4.03 -23.47 8.99
C ASN A 90 4.51 -24.03 7.64
N GLY A 91 5.26 -23.25 6.85
CA GLY A 91 5.76 -23.70 5.54
C GLY A 91 4.65 -24.00 4.53
N ILE A 92 3.47 -23.40 4.70
CA ILE A 92 2.30 -23.62 3.83
C ILE A 92 2.59 -23.00 2.47
N ARG A 93 2.38 -23.76 1.41
CA ARG A 93 2.48 -23.24 0.04
C ARG A 93 1.16 -22.63 -0.39
N ASP A 94 1.20 -21.39 -0.81
CA ASP A 94 0.05 -20.71 -1.40
C ASP A 94 0.35 -20.31 -2.85
N THR A 95 -0.69 -20.06 -3.63
CA THR A 95 -0.59 -19.73 -5.07
C THR A 95 -0.02 -18.34 -5.32
N SER A 96 -0.13 -17.44 -4.36
CA SER A 96 0.41 -16.06 -4.36
C SER A 96 0.45 -15.53 -2.94
N THR A 97 0.98 -14.32 -2.74
CA THR A 97 1.00 -13.65 -1.42
C THR A 97 -0.37 -13.64 -0.74
N HIS A 98 -1.43 -13.39 -1.48
CA HIS A 98 -2.83 -13.46 -1.02
C HIS A 98 -3.59 -14.52 -1.82
N GLY A 99 -3.06 -15.74 -1.85
CA GLY A 99 -3.62 -16.85 -2.59
C GLY A 99 -4.82 -17.50 -1.91
N ARG A 100 -5.09 -18.74 -2.30
CA ARG A 100 -6.29 -19.45 -1.83
C ARG A 100 -6.27 -19.68 -0.33
N VAL A 101 -5.12 -20.05 0.23
CA VAL A 101 -4.99 -20.34 1.68
C VAL A 101 -5.17 -19.07 2.49
N PHE A 102 -4.50 -17.98 2.10
CA PHE A 102 -4.66 -16.68 2.75
C PHE A 102 -6.13 -16.23 2.75
N ARG A 103 -6.78 -16.28 1.58
CA ARG A 103 -8.19 -15.86 1.45
C ARG A 103 -9.15 -16.72 2.25
N ALA A 104 -8.89 -18.02 2.34
CA ALA A 104 -9.72 -18.92 3.14
C ALA A 104 -9.62 -18.57 4.64
N LYS A 105 -8.40 -18.39 5.17
CA LYS A 105 -8.20 -18.02 6.57
C LYS A 105 -8.74 -16.61 6.88
N MET A 106 -8.55 -15.66 5.97
CA MET A 106 -9.14 -14.32 6.08
C MET A 106 -10.68 -14.36 6.14
N LYS A 107 -11.32 -15.16 5.27
CA LYS A 107 -12.77 -15.33 5.26
C LYS A 107 -13.27 -15.97 6.55
N GLU A 108 -12.60 -17.00 7.02
CA GLU A 108 -12.89 -17.69 8.30
C GLU A 108 -12.91 -16.65 9.45
N ILE A 109 -11.82 -15.88 9.59
CA ILE A 109 -11.69 -14.88 10.65
C ILE A 109 -12.76 -13.79 10.53
N ASN A 110 -13.04 -13.29 9.33
CA ASN A 110 -14.08 -12.29 9.11
C ASN A 110 -15.47 -12.82 9.51
N THR A 111 -15.77 -14.08 9.18
CA THR A 111 -17.08 -14.68 9.45
C THR A 111 -17.25 -15.01 10.92
N GLU A 112 -16.22 -15.60 11.55
CA GLU A 112 -16.32 -16.12 12.92
C GLU A 112 -16.21 -15.01 13.99
N TYR A 113 -15.37 -13.99 13.72
CA TYR A 113 -15.09 -12.94 14.71
C TYR A 113 -15.60 -11.55 14.29
N GLY A 114 -16.42 -11.45 13.22
CA GLY A 114 -17.01 -10.18 12.78
C GLY A 114 -15.96 -9.14 12.36
N ARG A 115 -14.79 -9.59 11.85
CA ARG A 115 -13.72 -8.70 11.40
C ARG A 115 -13.92 -8.27 9.94
N HIS A 116 -13.18 -7.25 9.52
CA HIS A 116 -13.26 -6.69 8.16
C HIS A 116 -11.89 -6.69 7.46
N LEU A 117 -11.16 -7.80 7.59
CA LEU A 117 -9.88 -7.98 6.92
C LEU A 117 -10.03 -7.86 5.40
N THR A 118 -9.11 -7.14 4.76
CA THR A 118 -9.06 -6.98 3.31
C THR A 118 -7.67 -7.32 2.77
N ILE A 119 -7.58 -7.62 1.47
CA ILE A 119 -6.29 -7.93 0.82
C ILE A 119 -5.45 -6.67 0.60
N SER A 120 -6.10 -5.53 0.43
CA SER A 120 -5.44 -4.25 0.20
C SER A 120 -6.14 -3.16 0.98
N HIS A 121 -5.37 -2.39 1.74
CA HIS A 121 -5.87 -1.14 2.25
C HIS A 121 -5.98 -0.15 1.09
N LYS A 122 -7.20 0.28 0.78
CA LYS A 122 -7.43 1.44 -0.08
C LYS A 122 -7.57 2.63 0.85
N SER A 123 -6.57 3.50 0.85
CA SER A 123 -6.67 4.75 1.59
C SER A 123 -7.94 5.49 1.20
N THR A 124 -8.70 5.93 2.19
CA THR A 124 -9.87 6.77 1.93
C THR A 124 -9.43 8.16 1.45
N PRO A 125 -10.31 8.92 0.77
CA PRO A 125 -9.99 10.30 0.39
C PRO A 125 -9.50 11.13 1.60
N GLU A 126 -10.13 10.96 2.78
CA GLU A 126 -9.79 11.68 4.00
C GLU A 126 -8.40 11.32 4.53
N GLU A 127 -7.97 10.05 4.41
CA GLU A 127 -6.62 9.62 4.76
C GLU A 127 -5.56 10.17 3.81
N LEU A 128 -5.91 10.25 2.53
CA LEU A 128 -5.03 10.83 1.51
C LEU A 128 -4.84 12.34 1.72
N ASP A 129 -5.88 13.04 2.16
CA ASP A 129 -5.84 14.49 2.44
C ASP A 129 -5.03 14.83 3.70
N ARG A 130 -4.82 13.89 4.61
CA ARG A 130 -3.96 14.08 5.80
C ARG A 130 -2.46 14.12 5.49
N ASP A 131 -2.02 13.76 4.29
CA ASP A 131 -0.61 13.85 3.91
C ASP A 131 -0.23 15.27 3.47
N THR A 132 0.01 16.14 4.44
CA THR A 132 0.36 17.56 4.24
C THR A 132 1.83 17.83 3.93
N ARG A 133 2.63 16.80 3.63
CA ARG A 133 4.06 16.99 3.36
C ARG A 133 4.28 17.76 2.06
N ILE A 134 5.18 18.72 2.13
CA ILE A 134 5.64 19.48 0.98
C ILE A 134 6.70 18.66 0.24
N LEU A 135 6.32 18.06 -0.88
CA LEU A 135 7.20 17.22 -1.71
C LEU A 135 7.17 17.70 -3.16
N PRO A 136 8.29 17.64 -3.89
CA PRO A 136 8.28 17.94 -5.30
C PRO A 136 7.53 16.86 -6.08
N HIS A 137 6.51 17.28 -6.82
CA HIS A 137 5.74 16.45 -7.75
C HIS A 137 6.01 16.89 -9.18
N TYR A 138 6.17 15.92 -10.06
CA TYR A 138 6.22 16.10 -11.51
C TYR A 138 5.04 15.35 -12.09
N PHE A 139 4.16 16.01 -12.78
CA PHE A 139 2.94 15.37 -13.22
C PHE A 139 2.51 15.81 -14.63
N CYS A 140 1.71 14.94 -15.24
CA CYS A 140 1.09 15.15 -16.52
C CYS A 140 -0.41 15.22 -16.38
N VAL A 141 -1.02 16.25 -16.91
CA VAL A 141 -2.45 16.31 -17.16
C VAL A 141 -2.68 15.87 -18.59
N SER A 142 -3.48 14.82 -18.77
CA SER A 142 -3.78 14.22 -20.07
C SER A 142 -5.26 14.39 -20.40
N GLN A 143 -5.57 14.89 -21.62
CA GLN A 143 -6.90 14.80 -22.17
C GLN A 143 -7.03 13.49 -22.93
N LEU A 144 -8.00 12.66 -22.56
CA LEU A 144 -8.19 11.35 -23.16
C LEU A 144 -9.08 11.42 -24.41
N ALA A 145 -8.99 10.41 -25.26
CA ALA A 145 -9.78 10.32 -26.48
C ALA A 145 -11.29 10.26 -26.21
N ASP A 146 -11.70 9.75 -25.06
CA ASP A 146 -13.09 9.67 -24.60
C ASP A 146 -13.59 10.95 -23.89
N GLY A 147 -12.81 12.03 -23.89
CA GLY A 147 -13.14 13.32 -23.28
C GLY A 147 -12.83 13.46 -21.81
N ARG A 148 -12.39 12.41 -21.13
CA ARG A 148 -12.02 12.48 -19.71
C ARG A 148 -10.66 13.14 -19.52
N THR A 149 -10.47 13.75 -18.36
CA THR A 149 -9.16 14.23 -17.89
C THR A 149 -8.53 13.19 -16.96
N ALA A 150 -7.23 12.97 -17.14
CA ALA A 150 -6.48 12.07 -16.28
C ALA A 150 -5.15 12.69 -15.84
N LEU A 151 -4.72 12.32 -14.64
CA LEU A 151 -3.47 12.75 -14.03
C LEU A 151 -2.48 11.59 -13.95
N THR A 152 -1.19 11.90 -14.12
CA THR A 152 -0.09 10.95 -13.89
C THR A 152 1.00 11.66 -13.11
N VAL A 153 1.19 11.32 -11.83
CA VAL A 153 2.35 11.80 -11.06
C VAL A 153 3.53 10.89 -11.36
N ALA A 154 4.56 11.45 -12.01
CA ALA A 154 5.71 10.70 -12.50
C ALA A 154 6.89 10.70 -11.53
N ALA A 155 7.64 9.61 -11.46
CA ALA A 155 8.97 9.63 -10.89
C ALA A 155 9.88 10.52 -11.76
N SER A 156 10.68 11.43 -11.15
CA SER A 156 11.51 12.40 -11.86
C SER A 156 12.41 11.77 -12.91
N THR A 157 12.97 10.59 -12.61
CA THR A 157 13.83 9.82 -13.52
C THR A 157 13.09 9.18 -14.70
N ARG A 158 11.75 9.22 -14.72
CA ARG A 158 10.91 8.54 -15.72
C ARG A 158 10.08 9.47 -16.59
N ILE A 159 10.13 10.77 -16.36
CA ILE A 159 9.33 11.78 -17.09
C ILE A 159 9.47 11.58 -18.60
N ARG A 160 10.70 11.60 -19.14
CA ARG A 160 10.94 11.46 -20.59
C ARG A 160 10.41 10.14 -21.18
N ALA A 161 10.50 9.04 -20.44
CA ALA A 161 9.99 7.75 -20.89
C ALA A 161 8.46 7.76 -20.96
N ILE A 162 7.79 8.32 -19.93
CA ILE A 162 6.33 8.42 -19.88
C ILE A 162 5.83 9.40 -20.98
N GLN A 163 6.48 10.55 -21.17
CA GLN A 163 6.18 11.51 -22.23
C GLN A 163 6.18 10.83 -23.62
N ARG A 164 7.24 10.05 -23.89
CA ARG A 164 7.37 9.32 -25.16
C ARG A 164 6.21 8.35 -25.36
N THR A 165 5.83 7.60 -24.32
CA THR A 165 4.72 6.64 -24.42
C THR A 165 3.38 7.36 -24.65
N PHE A 166 3.11 8.44 -23.96
CA PHE A 166 1.85 9.18 -24.13
C PHE A 166 1.74 9.83 -25.51
N LYS A 167 2.85 10.29 -26.08
CA LYS A 167 2.89 10.86 -27.43
C LYS A 167 2.36 9.90 -28.51
N TRP A 168 2.54 8.58 -28.30
CA TRP A 168 2.13 7.54 -29.25
C TRP A 168 0.90 6.76 -28.80
N SER A 169 0.29 7.15 -27.69
CA SER A 169 -0.88 6.46 -27.16
C SER A 169 -2.16 6.91 -27.86
N PRO A 170 -2.92 6.01 -28.49
CA PRO A 170 -4.19 6.38 -29.13
C PRO A 170 -5.25 6.83 -28.14
N SER A 171 -5.11 6.50 -26.86
CA SER A 171 -6.02 6.89 -25.80
C SER A 171 -5.78 8.32 -25.28
N VAL A 172 -4.69 8.99 -25.70
CA VAL A 172 -4.30 10.31 -25.20
C VAL A 172 -4.34 11.32 -26.37
N ARG A 173 -5.19 12.34 -26.25
CA ARG A 173 -5.27 13.43 -27.24
C ARG A 173 -4.18 14.47 -27.07
N SER A 174 -3.99 14.91 -25.82
CA SER A 174 -2.98 15.91 -25.49
C SER A 174 -2.45 15.72 -24.09
N THR A 175 -1.26 16.25 -23.83
CA THR A 175 -0.60 16.21 -22.53
C THR A 175 0.00 17.56 -22.20
N ALA A 176 -0.14 18.00 -20.94
CA ALA A 176 0.56 19.13 -20.38
C ALA A 176 1.31 18.68 -19.13
N TRP A 177 2.57 19.10 -19.00
CA TRP A 177 3.45 18.67 -17.92
C TRP A 177 3.76 19.81 -16.98
N TYR A 178 3.74 19.50 -15.67
CA TYR A 178 3.91 20.48 -14.61
C TYR A 178 4.77 19.95 -13.49
N SER A 179 5.28 20.87 -12.66
CA SER A 179 5.82 20.61 -11.34
C SER A 179 5.08 21.44 -10.29
N SER A 180 4.88 20.85 -9.11
CA SER A 180 4.28 21.53 -7.96
C SER A 180 4.79 20.92 -6.67
N THR A 181 4.68 21.66 -5.57
CA THR A 181 4.90 21.16 -4.22
C THR A 181 3.60 21.03 -3.43
N ASP A 182 2.47 21.19 -4.08
CA ASP A 182 1.16 21.10 -3.46
C ASP A 182 0.92 19.69 -2.89
N PRO A 183 0.64 19.56 -1.57
CA PRO A 183 0.36 18.29 -0.93
C PRO A 183 -0.81 17.51 -1.52
N TRP A 184 -1.74 18.17 -2.21
CA TRP A 184 -2.86 17.49 -2.88
C TRP A 184 -2.38 16.37 -3.83
N PHE A 185 -1.24 16.56 -4.48
CA PHE A 185 -0.66 15.53 -5.35
C PHE A 185 -0.09 14.32 -4.58
N ASN A 186 0.02 14.39 -3.25
CA ASN A 186 0.45 13.25 -2.43
C ASN A 186 -0.52 12.07 -2.50
N ARG A 187 -1.79 12.31 -2.81
CA ARG A 187 -2.83 11.28 -2.97
C ARG A 187 -2.59 10.35 -4.16
N PHE A 188 -1.80 10.78 -5.14
CA PHE A 188 -1.52 9.98 -6.32
C PHE A 188 -0.22 9.19 -6.19
N PRO A 189 -0.18 7.93 -6.68
CA PRO A 189 1.05 7.16 -6.65
C PRO A 189 2.09 7.74 -7.61
N ARG A 190 3.35 7.76 -7.18
CA ARG A 190 4.47 8.19 -8.02
C ARG A 190 4.82 7.09 -9.04
N CYS A 191 4.41 7.27 -10.29
CA CYS A 191 4.48 6.28 -11.37
C CYS A 191 5.87 6.18 -11.99
N ARG A 192 6.33 4.96 -12.21
CA ARG A 192 7.55 4.65 -12.98
C ARG A 192 7.23 4.23 -14.42
N THR A 193 5.97 3.89 -14.68
CA THR A 193 5.41 3.52 -15.98
C THR A 193 4.18 4.38 -16.25
N PRO A 194 3.74 4.54 -17.52
CA PRO A 194 2.53 5.27 -17.85
C PRO A 194 1.29 4.69 -17.14
N LYS A 195 0.61 5.51 -16.36
CA LYS A 195 -0.68 5.21 -15.72
C LYS A 195 -1.53 6.46 -15.73
N LEU A 196 -2.77 6.31 -16.10
CA LEU A 196 -3.74 7.40 -16.20
C LEU A 196 -4.76 7.25 -15.05
N PHE A 197 -4.78 8.21 -14.14
CA PHE A 197 -5.75 8.27 -13.05
C PHE A 197 -6.82 9.30 -13.42
N PRO A 198 -8.06 8.90 -13.65
CA PRO A 198 -9.14 9.84 -13.92
C PRO A 198 -9.25 10.86 -12.77
N VAL A 199 -9.43 12.12 -13.11
CA VAL A 199 -9.58 13.22 -12.17
C VAL A 199 -10.65 14.19 -12.68
N ASP A 200 -11.43 14.76 -11.77
CA ASP A 200 -12.36 15.81 -12.09
C ASP A 200 -11.58 17.11 -12.43
N PRO A 201 -11.77 17.69 -13.62
CA PRO A 201 -11.13 18.96 -13.98
C PRO A 201 -11.44 20.10 -13.00
N VAL A 202 -12.65 20.11 -12.41
CA VAL A 202 -13.05 21.14 -11.44
C VAL A 202 -12.27 20.99 -10.15
N GLU A 203 -12.06 19.74 -9.68
CA GLU A 203 -11.24 19.45 -8.51
C GLU A 203 -9.75 19.76 -8.76
N LEU A 204 -9.26 19.50 -9.97
CA LEU A 204 -7.86 19.71 -10.33
C LEU A 204 -7.47 21.18 -10.51
N ALA A 205 -8.40 22.01 -11.00
CA ALA A 205 -8.11 23.41 -11.43
C ALA A 205 -7.39 24.26 -10.38
N PRO A 206 -7.80 24.30 -9.09
CA PRO A 206 -7.11 25.09 -8.06
C PRO A 206 -5.66 24.69 -7.84
N HIS A 207 -5.35 23.41 -8.04
CA HIS A 207 -4.01 22.84 -7.83
C HIS A 207 -3.06 23.07 -9.03
N LEU A 208 -3.60 23.52 -10.15
CA LEU A 208 -2.82 23.94 -11.32
C LEU A 208 -2.37 25.40 -11.26
N GLU A 209 -3.09 26.27 -10.53
CA GLU A 209 -2.76 27.70 -10.44
C GLU A 209 -1.36 27.95 -9.86
N GLY A 210 -0.92 27.11 -8.90
CA GLY A 210 0.42 27.16 -8.31
C GLY A 210 1.46 26.26 -8.99
N ALA A 211 1.12 25.59 -10.09
CA ALA A 211 2.01 24.65 -10.75
C ALA A 211 2.85 25.32 -11.86
N SER A 212 4.12 24.97 -11.93
CA SER A 212 5.05 25.47 -12.96
C SER A 212 5.09 24.52 -14.16
N PRO A 213 4.87 25.01 -15.41
CA PRO A 213 4.97 24.18 -16.59
C PRO A 213 6.38 23.59 -16.78
N LEU A 214 6.46 22.31 -17.10
CA LEU A 214 7.70 21.64 -17.52
C LEU A 214 7.85 21.73 -19.02
N ARG A 215 8.98 22.24 -19.48
CA ARG A 215 9.34 22.34 -20.90
C ARG A 215 9.97 21.05 -21.42
#